data_75971d3e8c01923ebee7eb918f761ca4
#
_entry.id   75971d3e8c01923ebee7eb918f761ca4
#
_cell.length_a   1.000
_cell.length_b   1.000
_cell.length_c   1.000
_cell.angle_alpha   90.00
_cell.angle_beta   90.00
_cell.angle_gamma   90.00
#
_symmetry.space_group_name_H-M   'P 1'
#
loop_
_entity.id
_entity.type
_entity.pdbx_description
1 polymer ?
#
loop_
_entity_poly.entity_id
_entity_poly.type
_entity_poly.pdbx_seq_one_letter_code
_entity_poly.pdbx_strand_id
1 'polypeptide(L)'
;ANNAGIISLDKFIAATKANRFHLYNKNELYMRTIDVKYNQKLRNAIGHNDVKYDAISQQITYIPDPKDRLKSRTEYLLEFENEALHLFQAILVIAEYLYKIKEFALIDKGHRPAELGMPSKKLKTGRNDLCPCGSGKKFKKCCLGKGLYD
;
A
#
# COMPACT_ATOMS: atom_id res chain seq x y z
N ALA A 1 -17.18 -5.99 25.79
CA ALA A 1 -16.53 -6.04 24.47
C ALA A 1 -15.02 -6.08 24.71
N ASN A 2 -14.39 -7.24 24.43
CA ASN A 2 -12.95 -7.40 24.58
C ASN A 2 -12.22 -6.54 23.53
N ASN A 3 -11.51 -5.52 23.98
CA ASN A 3 -10.56 -4.75 23.18
C ASN A 3 -9.28 -5.55 22.83
N ALA A 4 -9.43 -6.81 22.47
CA ALA A 4 -8.34 -7.66 22.06
C ALA A 4 -7.87 -7.22 20.67
N GLY A 5 -6.82 -6.40 20.61
CA GLY A 5 -6.15 -6.08 19.36
C GLY A 5 -5.73 -4.61 19.17
N ILE A 6 -6.14 -3.68 20.02
CA ILE A 6 -5.67 -2.29 19.92
C ILE A 6 -4.35 -2.17 20.68
N ILE A 7 -3.26 -2.04 19.93
CA ILE A 7 -1.93 -1.78 20.48
C ILE A 7 -1.72 -0.26 20.44
N SER A 8 -1.24 0.31 21.54
CA SER A 8 -0.91 1.74 21.52
C SER A 8 0.24 2.00 20.55
N LEU A 9 0.20 3.14 19.87
CA LEU A 9 1.23 3.56 18.93
C LEU A 9 2.63 3.57 19.57
N ASP A 10 2.72 3.99 20.81
CA ASP A 10 3.99 4.02 21.55
C ASP A 10 4.59 2.63 21.74
N LYS A 11 3.78 1.63 22.10
CA LYS A 11 4.23 0.23 22.17
C LYS A 11 4.66 -0.30 20.82
N PHE A 12 3.98 0.09 19.76
CA PHE A 12 4.35 -0.30 18.41
C PHE A 12 5.68 0.33 17.97
N ILE A 13 5.88 1.62 18.23
CA ILE A 13 7.12 2.34 17.89
C ILE A 13 8.31 1.78 18.68
N ALA A 14 8.13 1.49 19.98
CA ALA A 14 9.17 0.95 20.85
C ALA A 14 9.55 -0.51 20.52
N ALA A 15 8.69 -1.26 19.84
CA ALA A 15 8.96 -2.65 19.49
C ALA A 15 10.03 -2.78 18.39
N THR A 16 10.83 -3.86 18.47
CA THR A 16 11.77 -4.22 17.39
C THR A 16 10.99 -4.56 16.10
N LYS A 17 11.66 -4.46 14.92
CA LYS A 17 11.02 -4.78 13.62
C LYS A 17 10.36 -6.15 13.61
N ALA A 18 11.01 -7.17 14.19
CA ALA A 18 10.46 -8.53 14.28
C ALA A 18 9.21 -8.59 15.17
N ASN A 19 9.25 -7.91 16.33
CA ASN A 19 8.12 -7.89 17.24
C ASN A 19 6.94 -7.08 16.70
N ARG A 20 7.18 -6.04 15.90
CA ARG A 20 6.10 -5.31 15.20
C ARG A 20 5.28 -6.22 14.31
N PHE A 21 5.93 -7.15 13.62
CA PHE A 21 5.24 -8.11 12.78
C PHE A 21 4.31 -9.04 13.59
N HIS A 22 4.76 -9.51 14.75
CA HIS A 22 3.93 -10.31 15.66
C HIS A 22 2.71 -9.54 16.20
N LEU A 23 2.82 -8.22 16.31
CA LEU A 23 1.70 -7.38 16.73
C LEU A 23 0.62 -7.29 15.66
N TYR A 24 0.98 -7.23 14.38
CA TYR A 24 0.04 -7.27 13.26
C TYR A 24 -0.69 -8.60 13.15
N ASN A 25 0.02 -9.71 13.31
CA ASN A 25 -0.57 -11.06 13.23
C ASN A 25 -1.63 -11.33 14.31
N LYS A 26 -1.68 -10.52 15.36
CA LYS A 26 -2.72 -10.59 16.40
C LYS A 26 -3.94 -9.74 16.06
N ASN A 27 -3.88 -8.90 15.04
CA ASN A 27 -4.98 -8.07 14.62
C ASN A 27 -5.83 -8.84 13.60
N GLU A 28 -7.01 -9.27 14.01
CA GLU A 28 -7.92 -10.07 13.20
C GLU A 28 -8.36 -9.34 11.92
N LEU A 29 -8.63 -8.03 12.01
CA LEU A 29 -9.02 -7.22 10.86
C LEU A 29 -7.89 -7.15 9.83
N TYR A 30 -6.64 -6.92 10.29
CA TYR A 30 -5.47 -6.90 9.43
C TYR A 30 -5.28 -8.24 8.73
N MET A 31 -5.35 -9.35 9.46
CA MET A 31 -5.16 -10.69 8.90
C MET A 31 -6.26 -11.08 7.91
N ARG A 32 -7.48 -10.60 8.10
CA ARG A 32 -8.60 -10.82 7.15
C ARG A 32 -8.49 -9.98 5.88
N THR A 33 -7.87 -8.81 5.98
CA THR A 33 -7.77 -7.84 4.86
C THR A 33 -6.48 -8.03 4.07
N ILE A 34 -5.39 -8.37 4.77
CA ILE A 34 -4.04 -8.48 4.19
C ILE A 34 -3.49 -9.85 4.58
N ASP A 35 -3.94 -10.91 3.90
CA ASP A 35 -3.47 -12.28 4.09
C ASP A 35 -2.08 -12.45 3.47
N VAL A 36 -1.08 -11.81 4.06
CA VAL A 36 0.31 -11.90 3.60
C VAL A 36 1.11 -12.80 4.52
N LYS A 37 1.59 -13.89 3.98
CA LYS A 37 2.59 -14.74 4.63
C LYS A 37 3.95 -14.07 4.49
N TYR A 38 4.58 -13.75 5.61
CA TYR A 38 5.91 -13.18 5.64
C TYR A 38 6.91 -14.16 6.21
N ASN A 39 7.83 -14.63 5.36
CA ASN A 39 8.90 -15.54 5.78
C ASN A 39 10.08 -14.76 6.35
N GLN A 40 10.00 -14.42 7.65
CA GLN A 40 11.06 -13.68 8.34
C GLN A 40 12.42 -14.38 8.30
N LYS A 41 12.43 -15.72 8.30
CA LYS A 41 13.66 -16.52 8.30
C LYS A 41 14.38 -16.42 6.97
N LEU A 42 13.64 -16.56 5.87
CA LEU A 42 14.19 -16.37 4.52
C LEU A 42 14.69 -14.94 4.31
N ARG A 43 13.91 -13.94 4.71
CA ARG A 43 14.32 -12.51 4.64
C ARG A 43 15.61 -12.26 5.42
N ASN A 44 15.78 -12.86 6.60
CA ASN A 44 17.00 -12.72 7.38
C ASN A 44 18.18 -13.42 6.71
N ALA A 45 18.00 -14.62 6.18
CA ALA A 45 19.02 -15.34 5.44
C ALA A 45 19.50 -14.55 4.21
N ILE A 46 18.58 -13.93 3.46
CA ILE A 46 18.93 -13.02 2.35
C ILE A 46 19.76 -11.84 2.84
N GLY A 47 19.34 -11.21 3.95
CA GLY A 47 20.04 -10.08 4.55
C GLY A 47 21.45 -10.40 5.06
N HIS A 48 21.73 -11.66 5.39
CA HIS A 48 23.04 -12.17 5.83
C HIS A 48 23.82 -12.88 4.71
N ASN A 49 23.29 -12.92 3.49
CA ASN A 49 23.88 -13.65 2.36
C ASN A 49 24.06 -15.17 2.61
N ASP A 50 23.20 -15.74 3.44
CA ASP A 50 23.16 -17.18 3.78
C ASP A 50 22.14 -17.93 2.91
N VAL A 51 22.12 -17.63 1.61
CA VAL A 51 21.18 -18.19 0.61
C VAL A 51 21.97 -18.75 -0.56
N LYS A 52 21.56 -19.91 -1.04
CA LYS A 52 22.08 -20.53 -2.28
C LYS A 52 20.92 -20.80 -3.21
N TYR A 53 21.11 -20.48 -4.48
CA TYR A 53 20.15 -20.76 -5.53
C TYR A 53 20.70 -21.82 -6.49
N ASP A 54 19.88 -22.82 -6.78
CA ASP A 54 20.15 -23.83 -7.79
C ASP A 54 19.27 -23.57 -9.02
N ALA A 55 19.88 -23.20 -10.12
CA ALA A 55 19.20 -22.87 -11.37
C ALA A 55 18.57 -24.08 -12.07
N ILE A 56 19.06 -25.30 -11.81
CA ILE A 56 18.54 -26.52 -12.44
C ILE A 56 17.25 -26.96 -11.75
N SER A 57 17.29 -27.09 -10.43
CA SER A 57 16.13 -27.49 -9.63
C SER A 57 15.17 -26.33 -9.32
N GLN A 58 15.54 -25.09 -9.63
CA GLN A 58 14.80 -23.87 -9.30
C GLN A 58 14.50 -23.77 -7.80
N GLN A 59 15.48 -24.15 -6.98
CA GLN A 59 15.37 -24.17 -5.53
C GLN A 59 16.26 -23.15 -4.86
N ILE A 60 15.75 -22.57 -3.78
CA ILE A 60 16.47 -21.68 -2.88
C ILE A 60 16.71 -22.42 -1.58
N THR A 61 17.98 -22.65 -1.23
CA THR A 61 18.37 -23.23 0.07
C THR A 61 18.92 -22.12 0.96
N TYR A 62 18.44 -22.01 2.18
CA TYR A 62 18.84 -20.98 3.12
C TYR A 62 19.01 -21.49 4.54
N ILE A 63 19.79 -20.75 5.35
CA ILE A 63 20.03 -21.01 6.77
C ILE A 63 19.08 -20.14 7.59
N PRO A 64 18.04 -20.72 8.23
CA PRO A 64 17.02 -19.96 8.95
C PRO A 64 17.50 -19.31 10.26
N ASP A 65 18.57 -19.85 10.86
CA ASP A 65 19.18 -19.35 12.08
C ASP A 65 20.71 -19.31 11.91
N PRO A 66 21.32 -18.11 11.92
CA PRO A 66 22.79 -17.99 11.78
C PRO A 66 23.57 -18.69 12.89
N LYS A 67 22.93 -18.98 14.04
CA LYS A 67 23.54 -19.69 15.19
C LYS A 67 23.55 -21.21 15.00
N ASP A 68 22.65 -21.74 14.17
CA ASP A 68 22.52 -23.16 13.88
C ASP A 68 22.67 -23.41 12.38
N ARG A 69 23.91 -23.33 11.91
CA ARG A 69 24.28 -23.47 10.50
C ARG A 69 24.10 -24.88 9.93
N LEU A 70 23.83 -25.86 10.78
CA LEU A 70 23.58 -27.25 10.37
C LEU A 70 22.16 -27.43 9.84
N LYS A 71 21.25 -26.54 10.19
CA LYS A 71 19.86 -26.61 9.71
C LYS A 71 19.66 -25.69 8.51
N SER A 72 19.51 -26.29 7.35
CA SER A 72 19.09 -25.60 6.14
C SER A 72 17.61 -25.85 5.84
N ARG A 73 17.00 -24.96 5.10
CA ARG A 73 15.66 -25.10 4.50
C ARG A 73 15.75 -24.86 3.00
N THR A 74 14.89 -25.56 2.28
CA THR A 74 14.79 -25.42 0.83
C THR A 74 13.36 -25.07 0.47
N GLU A 75 13.18 -24.09 -0.40
CA GLU A 75 11.90 -23.66 -0.96
C GLU A 75 12.04 -23.51 -2.46
N TYR A 76 10.95 -23.65 -3.21
CA TYR A 76 10.99 -23.41 -4.66
C TYR A 76 11.01 -21.91 -4.95
N LEU A 77 11.74 -21.53 -5.98
CA LEU A 77 11.81 -20.13 -6.44
C LEU A 77 10.42 -19.55 -6.71
N LEU A 78 9.53 -20.34 -7.34
CA LEU A 78 8.16 -19.90 -7.64
C LEU A 78 7.35 -19.58 -6.38
N GLU A 79 7.53 -20.32 -5.30
CA GLU A 79 6.85 -20.05 -4.02
C GLU A 79 7.34 -18.73 -3.43
N PHE A 80 8.65 -18.52 -3.46
CA PHE A 80 9.26 -17.27 -3.02
C PHE A 80 8.81 -16.07 -3.86
N GLU A 81 8.75 -16.22 -5.19
CA GLU A 81 8.27 -15.15 -6.08
C GLU A 81 6.81 -14.81 -5.82
N ASN A 82 5.95 -15.80 -5.60
CA ASN A 82 4.55 -15.58 -5.25
C ASN A 82 4.40 -14.87 -3.90
N GLU A 83 5.16 -15.27 -2.88
CA GLU A 83 5.15 -14.56 -1.58
C GLU A 83 5.63 -13.11 -1.72
N ALA A 84 6.69 -12.88 -2.49
CA ALA A 84 7.22 -11.54 -2.76
C ALA A 84 6.20 -10.67 -3.52
N LEU A 85 5.51 -11.23 -4.50
CA LEU A 85 4.47 -10.52 -5.27
C LEU A 85 3.27 -10.13 -4.38
N HIS A 86 2.78 -11.06 -3.56
CA HIS A 86 1.70 -10.76 -2.61
C HIS A 86 2.10 -9.70 -1.60
N LEU A 87 3.33 -9.75 -1.09
CA LEU A 87 3.85 -8.72 -0.19
C LEU A 87 3.91 -7.35 -0.89
N PHE A 88 4.37 -7.31 -2.13
CA PHE A 88 4.41 -6.08 -2.93
C PHE A 88 3.00 -5.50 -3.16
N GLN A 89 2.03 -6.35 -3.52
CA GLN A 89 0.63 -5.95 -3.67
C GLN A 89 0.07 -5.36 -2.37
N ALA A 90 0.34 -6.00 -1.23
CA ALA A 90 -0.07 -5.51 0.08
C ALA A 90 0.53 -4.12 0.40
N ILE A 91 1.80 -3.91 0.07
CA ILE A 91 2.45 -2.60 0.24
C ILE A 91 1.76 -1.52 -0.59
N LEU A 92 1.43 -1.81 -1.85
CA LEU A 92 0.72 -0.86 -2.72
C LEU A 92 -0.66 -0.52 -2.17
N VAL A 93 -1.43 -1.51 -1.73
CA VAL A 93 -2.76 -1.30 -1.13
C VAL A 93 -2.66 -0.46 0.14
N ILE A 94 -1.71 -0.74 1.03
CA ILE A 94 -1.50 0.04 2.24
C ILE A 94 -1.11 1.48 1.91
N ALA A 95 -0.21 1.68 0.96
CA ALA A 95 0.24 3.01 0.52
C ALA A 95 -0.95 3.82 -0.03
N GLU A 96 -1.78 3.22 -0.89
CA GLU A 96 -2.99 3.85 -1.41
C GLU A 96 -3.98 4.22 -0.29
N TYR A 97 -4.17 3.32 0.67
CA TYR A 97 -5.04 3.57 1.82
C TYR A 97 -4.55 4.74 2.68
N LEU A 98 -3.26 4.77 2.99
CA LEU A 98 -2.65 5.87 3.76
C LEU A 98 -2.75 7.19 3.00
N TYR A 99 -2.56 7.17 1.68
CA TYR A 99 -2.73 8.34 0.84
C TYR A 99 -4.17 8.86 0.91
N LYS A 100 -5.17 7.97 0.75
CA LYS A 100 -6.59 8.33 0.85
C LYS A 100 -6.99 8.88 2.21
N ILE A 101 -6.53 8.27 3.30
CA ILE A 101 -6.77 8.78 4.66
C ILE A 101 -6.22 10.21 4.81
N LYS A 102 -5.01 10.44 4.29
CA LYS A 102 -4.39 11.78 4.32
C LYS A 102 -5.19 12.80 3.50
N GLU A 103 -5.65 12.43 2.31
CA GLU A 103 -6.52 13.28 1.47
C GLU A 103 -7.79 13.66 2.22
N PHE A 104 -8.50 12.69 2.80
CA PHE A 104 -9.73 12.95 3.57
C PHE A 104 -9.47 13.88 4.77
N ALA A 105 -8.39 13.65 5.51
CA ALA A 105 -8.02 14.49 6.65
C ALA A 105 -7.71 15.94 6.23
N LEU A 106 -7.18 16.16 5.03
CA LEU A 106 -6.93 17.50 4.50
C LEU A 106 -8.23 18.17 4.03
N ILE A 107 -9.12 17.42 3.37
CA ILE A 107 -10.44 17.92 2.96
C ILE A 107 -11.27 18.32 4.19
N ASP A 108 -11.25 17.51 5.25
CA ASP A 108 -11.95 17.79 6.51
C ASP A 108 -11.44 19.10 7.17
N LYS A 109 -10.15 19.43 6.98
CA LYS A 109 -9.56 20.70 7.39
C LYS A 109 -9.85 21.88 6.45
N GLY A 110 -10.66 21.69 5.41
CA GLY A 110 -11.09 22.72 4.47
C GLY A 110 -10.19 22.93 3.25
N HIS A 111 -9.19 22.06 3.02
CA HIS A 111 -8.42 22.12 1.79
C HIS A 111 -9.25 21.64 0.59
N ARG A 112 -9.13 22.33 -0.53
CA ARG A 112 -9.84 21.96 -1.76
C ARG A 112 -9.10 20.82 -2.48
N PRO A 113 -9.82 19.88 -3.12
CA PRO A 113 -9.20 18.78 -3.88
C PRO A 113 -8.18 19.26 -4.94
N ALA A 114 -8.45 20.39 -5.58
CA ALA A 114 -7.54 20.98 -6.57
C ALA A 114 -6.19 21.40 -5.97
N GLU A 115 -6.17 21.87 -4.71
CA GLU A 115 -4.95 22.26 -3.99
C GLU A 115 -4.08 21.04 -3.61
N LEU A 116 -4.68 19.86 -3.56
CA LEU A 116 -4.03 18.58 -3.24
C LEU A 116 -3.46 17.88 -4.48
N GLY A 117 -3.47 18.53 -5.65
CA GLY A 117 -2.99 17.94 -6.90
C GLY A 117 -3.85 16.78 -7.42
N MET A 118 -5.06 16.62 -6.88
CA MET A 118 -5.99 15.64 -7.43
C MET A 118 -6.35 16.02 -8.85
N PRO A 119 -6.36 15.06 -9.79
CA PRO A 119 -6.77 15.34 -11.15
C PRO A 119 -8.25 15.82 -11.13
N SER A 120 -8.47 17.12 -11.23
CA SER A 120 -9.78 17.63 -11.52
C SER A 120 -10.17 17.06 -12.88
N LYS A 121 -11.18 16.19 -12.94
CA LYS A 121 -11.83 15.88 -14.21
C LYS A 121 -12.35 17.20 -14.74
N LYS A 122 -11.58 17.87 -15.63
CA LYS A 122 -12.13 18.97 -16.41
C LYS A 122 -13.29 18.39 -17.20
N LEU A 123 -14.49 18.65 -16.73
CA LEU A 123 -15.68 18.35 -17.53
C LEU A 123 -15.51 19.18 -18.80
N LYS A 124 -15.19 18.50 -19.92
CA LYS A 124 -15.17 19.14 -21.24
C LYS A 124 -16.59 19.53 -21.58
N THR A 125 -16.95 20.75 -21.25
CA THR A 125 -18.26 21.30 -21.64
C THR A 125 -18.29 21.49 -23.14
N GLY A 126 -19.22 20.87 -23.80
CA GLY A 126 -19.41 21.03 -25.25
C GLY A 126 -19.79 22.48 -25.58
N ARG A 127 -19.32 22.98 -26.72
CA ARG A 127 -19.55 24.36 -27.17
C ARG A 127 -21.04 24.77 -27.18
N ASN A 128 -21.94 23.79 -27.38
CA ASN A 128 -23.38 24.02 -27.43
C ASN A 128 -24.13 23.65 -26.15
N ASP A 129 -23.43 23.10 -25.14
CA ASP A 129 -24.03 22.75 -23.87
C ASP A 129 -24.39 23.99 -23.04
N LEU A 130 -25.24 23.80 -22.02
CA LEU A 130 -25.54 24.84 -21.06
C LEU A 130 -24.27 25.24 -20.32
N CYS A 131 -24.09 26.54 -20.13
CA CYS A 131 -22.91 27.06 -19.47
C CYS A 131 -22.85 26.62 -18.00
N PRO A 132 -21.73 26.05 -17.52
CA PRO A 132 -21.58 25.61 -16.13
C PRO A 132 -21.68 26.74 -15.10
N CYS A 133 -21.60 28.01 -15.52
CA CYS A 133 -21.79 29.17 -14.64
C CYS A 133 -23.24 29.37 -14.16
N GLY A 134 -24.21 28.56 -14.60
CA GLY A 134 -25.62 28.65 -14.22
C GLY A 134 -26.42 29.76 -14.92
N SER A 135 -25.86 30.46 -15.91
CA SER A 135 -26.53 31.54 -16.63
C SER A 135 -27.66 31.13 -17.57
N GLY A 136 -27.88 29.82 -17.78
CA GLY A 136 -28.87 29.28 -18.75
C GLY A 136 -28.50 29.51 -20.22
N LYS A 137 -27.38 30.15 -20.53
CA LYS A 137 -26.90 30.41 -21.91
C LYS A 137 -26.01 29.26 -22.37
N LYS A 138 -25.92 29.06 -23.72
CA LYS A 138 -24.98 28.10 -24.30
C LYS A 138 -23.55 28.52 -23.98
N PHE A 139 -22.65 27.54 -23.69
CA PHE A 139 -21.26 27.77 -23.27
C PHE A 139 -20.52 28.72 -24.24
N LYS A 140 -20.67 28.51 -25.56
CA LYS A 140 -20.08 29.39 -26.59
C LYS A 140 -20.53 30.87 -26.54
N LYS A 141 -21.71 31.16 -25.97
CA LYS A 141 -22.25 32.52 -25.83
C LYS A 141 -22.07 33.11 -24.43
N CYS A 142 -21.36 32.38 -23.54
CA CYS A 142 -21.20 32.79 -22.15
C CYS A 142 -19.73 32.79 -21.70
N CYS A 143 -19.16 31.64 -21.35
CA CYS A 143 -17.84 31.53 -20.71
C CYS A 143 -16.76 30.94 -21.60
N LEU A 144 -17.06 30.49 -22.82
CA LEU A 144 -16.05 29.94 -23.71
C LEU A 144 -15.01 31.05 -24.06
N GLY A 145 -13.73 30.75 -23.86
CA GLY A 145 -12.61 31.68 -24.09
C GLY A 145 -12.40 32.69 -22.97
N LYS A 146 -13.07 32.52 -21.79
CA LYS A 146 -12.86 33.39 -20.62
C LYS A 146 -11.96 32.75 -19.56
N GLY A 147 -11.39 31.57 -19.84
CA GLY A 147 -10.44 30.88 -18.98
C GLY A 147 -10.99 30.26 -17.69
N LEU A 148 -12.31 30.35 -17.46
CA LEU A 148 -12.96 29.83 -16.25
C LEU A 148 -13.34 28.37 -16.34
N TYR A 149 -13.62 27.85 -17.54
CA TYR A 149 -14.12 26.50 -17.79
C TYR A 149 -13.54 25.89 -19.10
N ASP A 150 -12.47 26.47 -19.63
CA ASP A 150 -11.79 25.99 -20.86
C ASP A 150 -10.81 24.85 -20.61
#